data_6089f521be9606bc020f1e9f3ec81953
#
_entry.id   6089f521be9606bc020f1e9f3ec81953
#
_cell.length_a   1.000
_cell.length_b   1.000
_cell.length_c   1.000
_cell.angle_alpha   90.00
_cell.angle_beta   90.00
_cell.angle_gamma   90.00
#
_symmetry.space_group_name_H-M   'P 1'
#
loop_
_entity.id
_entity.type
_entity.pdbx_description
1 polymer ?
#
loop_
_entity_poly.entity_id
_entity_poly.type
_entity_poly.pdbx_seq_one_letter_code
_entity_poly.pdbx_strand_id
1 'polypeptide(L)'
;MFGFGKKDKESKKEAAAEEVLTEERKEELLRTISLKKEEIKQIAGEEQAKIYEEIGLAFYELNEEDNTIDAFEKSLQAKKSVGDGYKILLKLYNKKRAEAAKANDEKSLQIYLKKMDQMMQVSKDVTRGVR
;
A
#
# COMPACT_ATOMS: atom_id res chain seq x y z
N MET A 1 -11.70 32.56 -5.20
CA MET A 1 -12.10 32.44 -3.81
C MET A 1 -12.83 31.17 -3.51
N PHE A 2 -13.86 30.90 -4.26
CA PHE A 2 -14.65 29.69 -4.01
C PHE A 2 -13.86 28.40 -4.22
N GLY A 3 -12.95 28.40 -5.18
CA GLY A 3 -12.13 27.24 -5.42
C GLY A 3 -11.24 26.87 -4.25
N PHE A 4 -10.75 27.86 -3.53
CA PHE A 4 -9.91 27.64 -2.37
C PHE A 4 -10.67 26.96 -1.24
N GLY A 5 -11.90 27.40 -1.00
CA GLY A 5 -12.72 26.79 0.02
C GLY A 5 -12.97 25.33 -0.24
N LYS A 6 -13.21 24.97 -1.48
CA LYS A 6 -13.42 23.58 -1.87
C LYS A 6 -12.18 22.75 -1.64
N LYS A 7 -11.02 23.24 -2.06
CA LYS A 7 -9.76 22.53 -1.87
C LYS A 7 -9.48 22.30 -0.40
N ASP A 8 -9.66 23.33 0.39
CA ASP A 8 -9.46 23.24 1.83
C ASP A 8 -10.39 22.22 2.46
N LYS A 9 -11.63 22.19 2.02
CA LYS A 9 -12.60 21.22 2.52
C LYS A 9 -12.21 19.80 2.18
N GLU A 10 -11.72 19.57 0.96
CA GLU A 10 -11.29 18.26 0.54
C GLU A 10 -10.10 17.78 1.36
N SER A 11 -9.11 18.65 1.55
CA SER A 11 -7.94 18.32 2.36
C SER A 11 -8.35 18.01 3.80
N LYS A 12 -9.26 18.81 4.35
CA LYS A 12 -9.78 18.59 5.69
C LYS A 12 -10.54 17.28 5.79
N LYS A 13 -11.30 16.94 4.75
CA LYS A 13 -12.02 15.67 4.72
C LYS A 13 -11.08 14.48 4.77
N GLU A 14 -9.99 14.54 4.03
CA GLU A 14 -9.01 13.47 4.05
C GLU A 14 -8.37 13.33 5.42
N ALA A 15 -7.95 14.45 5.99
CA ALA A 15 -7.38 14.45 7.34
C ALA A 15 -8.41 13.99 8.37
N ALA A 16 -9.64 14.47 8.24
CA ALA A 16 -10.72 14.09 9.14
C ALA A 16 -11.05 12.59 9.01
N ALA A 17 -11.01 12.06 7.79
CA ALA A 17 -11.24 10.63 7.57
C ALA A 17 -10.20 9.79 8.32
N GLU A 18 -8.94 10.23 8.32
CA GLU A 18 -7.90 9.58 9.08
C GLU A 18 -8.12 9.73 10.58
N GLU A 19 -8.53 10.92 11.00
CA GLU A 19 -8.77 11.21 12.41
C GLU A 19 -10.00 10.51 12.97
N VAL A 20 -11.01 10.28 12.11
CA VAL A 20 -12.25 9.66 12.57
C VAL A 20 -12.24 8.14 12.50
N LEU A 21 -11.06 7.54 12.33
CA LEU A 21 -10.96 6.11 12.43
C LEU A 21 -11.24 5.71 13.88
N THR A 22 -12.43 5.16 14.10
CA THR A 22 -12.91 4.85 15.44
C THR A 22 -12.18 3.65 16.03
N GLU A 23 -12.23 3.53 17.35
CA GLU A 23 -11.66 2.37 18.02
C GLU A 23 -12.34 1.08 17.54
N GLU A 24 -13.66 1.14 17.30
CA GLU A 24 -14.38 -0.01 16.76
C GLU A 24 -13.85 -0.42 15.40
N ARG A 25 -13.61 0.56 14.52
CA ARG A 25 -13.06 0.28 13.18
C ARG A 25 -11.66 -0.30 13.27
N LYS A 26 -10.84 0.27 14.17
CA LYS A 26 -9.48 -0.24 14.38
C LYS A 26 -9.51 -1.70 14.85
N GLU A 27 -10.37 -2.03 15.80
CA GLU A 27 -10.51 -3.39 16.29
C GLU A 27 -10.97 -4.33 15.18
N GLU A 28 -11.93 -3.88 14.36
CA GLU A 28 -12.42 -4.63 13.22
C GLU A 28 -11.30 -4.93 12.23
N LEU A 29 -10.49 -3.91 11.91
CA LEU A 29 -9.36 -4.06 11.01
C LEU A 29 -8.31 -5.01 11.56
N LEU A 30 -8.01 -4.91 12.85
CA LEU A 30 -7.04 -5.80 13.48
C LEU A 30 -7.54 -7.25 13.49
N ARG A 31 -8.83 -7.46 13.71
CA ARG A 31 -9.42 -8.79 13.62
C ARG A 31 -9.33 -9.33 12.20
N THR A 32 -9.64 -8.50 11.22
CA THR A 32 -9.54 -8.88 9.81
C THR A 32 -8.12 -9.34 9.48
N ILE A 33 -7.13 -8.56 9.91
CA ILE A 33 -5.72 -8.89 9.68
C ILE A 33 -5.38 -10.23 10.31
N SER A 34 -5.78 -10.44 11.57
CA SER A 34 -5.50 -11.70 12.26
C SER A 34 -6.13 -12.90 11.55
N LEU A 35 -7.39 -12.77 11.14
CA LEU A 35 -8.09 -13.83 10.44
C LEU A 35 -7.45 -14.14 9.10
N LYS A 36 -7.07 -13.09 8.36
CA LYS A 36 -6.43 -13.27 7.06
C LYS A 36 -5.05 -13.88 7.20
N LYS A 37 -4.31 -13.54 8.24
CA LYS A 37 -3.00 -14.15 8.49
C LYS A 37 -3.12 -15.64 8.79
N GLU A 38 -4.20 -16.05 9.44
CA GLU A 38 -4.46 -17.47 9.64
C GLU A 38 -4.91 -18.13 8.33
N GLU A 39 -5.77 -17.46 7.58
CA GLU A 39 -6.25 -17.97 6.31
C GLU A 39 -5.11 -18.23 5.33
N ILE A 40 -4.13 -17.33 5.28
CA ILE A 40 -3.01 -17.43 4.35
C ILE A 40 -2.17 -18.69 4.57
N LYS A 41 -2.17 -19.21 5.78
CA LYS A 41 -1.44 -20.42 6.11
C LYS A 41 -2.08 -21.67 5.48
N GLN A 42 -3.33 -21.55 5.06
CA GLN A 42 -4.10 -22.67 4.49
C GLN A 42 -4.03 -22.72 2.97
N ILE A 43 -3.45 -21.71 2.35
CA ILE A 43 -3.40 -21.61 0.89
C ILE A 43 -1.96 -21.36 0.44
N ALA A 44 -1.69 -21.58 -0.85
CA ALA A 44 -0.35 -21.44 -1.39
C ALA A 44 -0.39 -20.88 -2.79
N GLY A 45 0.77 -20.40 -3.26
CA GLY A 45 0.93 -19.93 -4.63
C GLY A 45 0.19 -18.62 -4.89
N GLU A 46 -0.29 -18.50 -6.12
CA GLU A 46 -0.93 -17.26 -6.57
C GLU A 46 -2.18 -16.87 -5.76
N GLU A 47 -2.83 -17.85 -5.15
CA GLU A 47 -4.02 -17.59 -4.35
C GLU A 47 -3.72 -16.73 -3.13
N GLN A 48 -2.48 -16.75 -2.65
CA GLN A 48 -2.07 -15.90 -1.54
C GLN A 48 -2.09 -14.42 -1.88
N ALA A 49 -1.95 -14.08 -3.16
CA ALA A 49 -1.86 -12.68 -3.59
C ALA A 49 -3.05 -11.85 -3.11
N LYS A 50 -4.26 -12.39 -3.28
CA LYS A 50 -5.47 -11.68 -2.89
C LYS A 50 -5.54 -11.47 -1.38
N ILE A 51 -5.15 -12.49 -0.62
CA ILE A 51 -5.16 -12.38 0.84
C ILE A 51 -4.15 -11.35 1.33
N TYR A 52 -2.94 -11.36 0.78
CA TYR A 52 -1.94 -10.35 1.12
C TYR A 52 -2.42 -8.95 0.74
N GLU A 53 -3.12 -8.81 -0.39
CA GLU A 53 -3.66 -7.51 -0.77
C GLU A 53 -4.70 -7.03 0.24
N GLU A 54 -5.57 -7.92 0.70
CA GLU A 54 -6.58 -7.57 1.69
C GLU A 54 -5.93 -7.18 3.02
N ILE A 55 -4.88 -7.89 3.42
CA ILE A 55 -4.10 -7.54 4.63
C ILE A 55 -3.48 -6.16 4.45
N GLY A 56 -2.89 -5.90 3.28
CA GLY A 56 -2.28 -4.61 2.99
C GLY A 56 -3.27 -3.46 3.04
N LEU A 57 -4.47 -3.67 2.48
CA LEU A 57 -5.52 -2.65 2.51
C LEU A 57 -5.95 -2.32 3.94
N ALA A 58 -6.03 -3.34 4.81
CA ALA A 58 -6.37 -3.13 6.21
C ALA A 58 -5.28 -2.34 6.94
N PHE A 59 -4.02 -2.68 6.72
CA PHE A 59 -2.92 -1.92 7.30
C PHE A 59 -2.88 -0.49 6.76
N TYR A 60 -3.19 -0.31 5.48
CA TYR A 60 -3.22 1.02 4.89
C TYR A 60 -4.28 1.89 5.58
N GLU A 61 -5.45 1.32 5.82
CA GLU A 61 -6.53 2.03 6.52
C GLU A 61 -6.12 2.38 7.95
N LEU A 62 -5.29 1.54 8.57
CA LEU A 62 -4.73 1.80 9.90
C LEU A 62 -3.56 2.79 9.90
N ASN A 63 -3.16 3.27 8.72
CA ASN A 63 -2.01 4.16 8.56
C ASN A 63 -0.68 3.52 8.97
N GLU A 64 -0.56 2.21 8.84
CA GLU A 64 0.68 1.51 9.13
C GLU A 64 1.43 1.27 7.82
N GLU A 65 2.18 2.27 7.39
CA GLU A 65 2.81 2.27 6.07
C GLU A 65 3.78 1.11 5.84
N ASP A 66 4.62 0.82 6.81
CA ASP A 66 5.62 -0.24 6.62
C ASP A 66 4.96 -1.62 6.50
N ASN A 67 3.93 -1.87 7.29
CA ASN A 67 3.18 -3.13 7.20
C ASN A 67 2.40 -3.21 5.90
N THR A 68 1.88 -2.08 5.43
CA THR A 68 1.18 -1.99 4.16
C THR A 68 2.12 -2.36 3.01
N ILE A 69 3.31 -1.77 3.00
CA ILE A 69 4.33 -2.04 1.99
C ILE A 69 4.69 -3.52 1.98
N ASP A 70 4.95 -4.08 3.16
CA ASP A 70 5.32 -5.48 3.27
C ASP A 70 4.24 -6.41 2.70
N ALA A 71 2.99 -6.16 3.04
CA ALA A 71 1.88 -6.99 2.58
C ALA A 71 1.70 -6.90 1.06
N PHE A 72 1.75 -5.70 0.52
CA PHE A 72 1.60 -5.53 -0.93
C PHE A 72 2.79 -6.09 -1.70
N GLU A 73 4.00 -6.00 -1.15
CA GLU A 73 5.17 -6.63 -1.78
C GLU A 73 4.97 -8.15 -1.86
N LYS A 74 4.49 -8.75 -0.79
CA LYS A 74 4.21 -10.18 -0.78
C LYS A 74 3.09 -10.55 -1.76
N SER A 75 2.09 -9.70 -1.87
CA SER A 75 1.01 -9.90 -2.83
C SER A 75 1.55 -9.96 -4.26
N LEU A 76 2.40 -9.00 -4.63
CA LEU A 76 2.98 -8.95 -5.97
C LEU A 76 3.96 -10.10 -6.23
N GLN A 77 4.65 -10.57 -5.19
CA GLN A 77 5.51 -11.74 -5.32
C GLN A 77 4.69 -12.99 -5.60
N ALA A 78 3.51 -13.10 -5.01
CA ALA A 78 2.63 -14.24 -5.25
C ALA A 78 2.01 -14.18 -6.64
N LYS A 79 1.61 -12.98 -7.08
CA LYS A 79 1.05 -12.79 -8.41
C LYS A 79 1.17 -11.32 -8.81
N LYS A 80 1.76 -11.06 -9.96
CA LYS A 80 1.88 -9.71 -10.50
C LYS A 80 0.51 -9.16 -10.88
N SER A 81 0.23 -7.92 -10.50
CA SER A 81 -0.99 -7.24 -10.88
C SER A 81 -0.78 -5.73 -10.82
N VAL A 82 -1.69 -4.97 -11.44
CA VAL A 82 -1.67 -3.51 -11.41
C VAL A 82 -2.94 -2.95 -10.79
N GLY A 83 -3.52 -3.69 -9.87
CA GLY A 83 -4.73 -3.26 -9.16
C GLY A 83 -4.44 -2.24 -8.07
N ASP A 84 -5.36 -2.17 -7.10
CA ASP A 84 -5.28 -1.17 -6.03
C ASP A 84 -4.02 -1.31 -5.19
N GLY A 85 -3.61 -2.54 -4.88
CA GLY A 85 -2.39 -2.77 -4.11
C GLY A 85 -1.15 -2.23 -4.81
N TYR A 86 -1.07 -2.42 -6.12
CA TYR A 86 0.01 -1.87 -6.93
C TYR A 86 0.06 -0.35 -6.83
N LYS A 87 -1.09 0.29 -7.01
CA LYS A 87 -1.18 1.75 -7.01
C LYS A 87 -0.80 2.34 -5.66
N ILE A 88 -1.28 1.75 -4.59
CA ILE A 88 -0.97 2.21 -3.23
C ILE A 88 0.52 2.00 -2.93
N LEU A 89 1.04 0.84 -3.30
CA LEU A 89 2.46 0.53 -3.07
C LEU A 89 3.36 1.52 -3.79
N LEU A 90 3.05 1.84 -5.04
CA LEU A 90 3.83 2.81 -5.81
C LEU A 90 3.78 4.19 -5.14
N LYS A 91 2.61 4.59 -4.67
CA LYS A 91 2.42 5.85 -3.94
C LYS A 91 3.29 5.88 -2.68
N LEU A 92 3.30 4.78 -1.93
CA LEU A 92 4.09 4.70 -0.70
C LEU A 92 5.59 4.67 -0.97
N TYR A 93 6.02 3.99 -2.02
CA TYR A 93 7.43 4.02 -2.43
C TYR A 93 7.84 5.44 -2.78
N ASN A 94 7.00 6.16 -3.52
CA ASN A 94 7.31 7.54 -3.88
C ASN A 94 7.40 8.43 -2.64
N LYS A 95 6.52 8.22 -1.69
CA LYS A 95 6.55 8.95 -0.41
C LYS A 95 7.85 8.67 0.35
N LYS A 96 8.24 7.41 0.47
CA LYS A 96 9.47 7.01 1.14
C LYS A 96 10.70 7.56 0.42
N ARG A 97 10.68 7.54 -0.91
CA ARG A 97 11.74 8.13 -1.71
C ARG A 97 11.90 9.63 -1.42
N ALA A 98 10.79 10.34 -1.39
CA ALA A 98 10.81 11.78 -1.12
C ALA A 98 11.32 12.07 0.30
N GLU A 99 10.91 11.27 1.27
CA GLU A 99 11.39 11.40 2.65
C GLU A 99 12.89 11.16 2.74
N ALA A 100 13.38 10.14 2.04
CA ALA A 100 14.80 9.83 2.02
C ALA A 100 15.61 10.95 1.38
N ALA A 101 15.12 11.53 0.28
CA ALA A 101 15.78 12.65 -0.38
C ALA A 101 15.86 13.85 0.56
N LYS A 102 14.77 14.14 1.24
CA LYS A 102 14.69 15.26 2.17
C LYS A 102 15.63 15.11 3.36
N ALA A 103 15.80 13.87 3.82
CA ALA A 103 16.67 13.55 4.95
C ALA A 103 18.13 13.34 4.53
N ASN A 104 18.43 13.46 3.24
CA ASN A 104 19.75 13.17 2.69
C ASN A 104 20.19 11.72 2.98
N ASP A 105 19.23 10.82 3.02
CA ASP A 105 19.48 9.40 3.23
C ASP A 105 19.67 8.73 1.87
N GLU A 106 20.90 8.79 1.38
CA GLU A 106 21.24 8.31 0.05
C GLU A 106 20.96 6.81 -0.13
N LYS A 107 21.22 6.03 0.89
CA LYS A 107 21.02 4.58 0.83
C LYS A 107 19.54 4.24 0.65
N SER A 108 18.67 4.84 1.46
CA SER A 108 17.22 4.61 1.35
C SER A 108 16.70 5.15 0.03
N LEU A 109 17.20 6.31 -0.42
CA LEU A 109 16.80 6.88 -1.70
C LEU A 109 17.05 5.89 -2.83
N GLN A 110 18.24 5.30 -2.89
CA GLN A 110 18.57 4.32 -3.94
C GLN A 110 17.70 3.09 -3.86
N ILE A 111 17.41 2.62 -2.65
CA ILE A 111 16.54 1.46 -2.46
C ILE A 111 15.14 1.73 -3.06
N TYR A 112 14.55 2.87 -2.75
CA TYR A 112 13.19 3.15 -3.23
C TYR A 112 13.15 3.48 -4.72
N LEU A 113 14.19 4.11 -5.27
CA LEU A 113 14.28 4.31 -6.70
C LEU A 113 14.31 2.97 -7.44
N LYS A 114 15.09 2.02 -6.92
CA LYS A 114 15.16 0.68 -7.49
C LYS A 114 13.82 -0.04 -7.38
N LYS A 115 13.15 0.08 -6.24
CA LYS A 115 11.83 -0.52 -6.06
C LYS A 115 10.82 0.05 -7.04
N MET A 116 10.87 1.35 -7.30
CA MET A 116 9.99 2.00 -8.27
C MET A 116 10.25 1.50 -9.69
N ASP A 117 11.52 1.29 -10.06
CA ASP A 117 11.86 0.68 -11.34
C ASP A 117 11.28 -0.73 -11.47
N GLN A 118 11.37 -1.50 -10.40
CA GLN A 118 10.78 -2.85 -10.37
C GLN A 118 9.28 -2.80 -10.56
N MET A 119 8.60 -1.79 -10.02
CA MET A 119 7.16 -1.60 -10.21
C MET A 119 6.84 -1.33 -11.68
N MET A 120 7.66 -0.54 -12.35
CA MET A 120 7.48 -0.30 -13.79
C MET A 120 7.60 -1.60 -14.57
N GLN A 121 8.53 -2.47 -14.17
CA GLN A 121 8.69 -3.77 -14.82
C GLN A 121 7.47 -4.65 -14.60
N VAL A 122 6.91 -4.64 -13.39
CA VAL A 122 5.67 -5.38 -13.10
C VAL A 122 4.55 -4.91 -14.02
N SER A 123 4.41 -3.60 -14.19
CA SER A 123 3.39 -3.03 -15.06
C SER A 123 3.56 -3.52 -16.50
N LYS A 124 4.79 -3.50 -17.01
CA LYS A 124 5.08 -3.99 -18.36
C LYS A 124 4.78 -5.46 -18.50
N ASP A 125 5.16 -6.26 -17.51
CA ASP A 125 4.92 -7.69 -17.53
C ASP A 125 3.42 -8.01 -17.57
N VAL A 126 2.64 -7.33 -16.75
CA VAL A 126 1.19 -7.53 -16.72
C VAL A 126 0.56 -7.15 -18.06
N THR A 127 0.98 -6.01 -18.63
CA THR A 127 0.47 -5.53 -19.90
C THR A 127 0.76 -6.52 -21.03
N ARG A 128 1.92 -7.17 -20.99
CA ARG A 128 2.33 -8.16 -22.01
C ARG A 128 1.78 -9.55 -21.75
N GLY A 129 1.13 -9.76 -20.61
CA GLY A 129 0.66 -11.08 -20.23
C GLY A 129 1.76 -11.98 -19.70
N VAL A 130 2.89 -11.42 -19.33
CA VAL A 130 4.03 -12.17 -18.75
C VAL A 130 3.76 -12.38 -17.25
N ARG A 131 4.09 -13.56 -16.77
CA ARG A 131 3.90 -13.91 -15.37
C ARG A 131 5.18 -14.00 -14.55
#